data_f447aa2d4620d805427a74ef1a61b6b9
#
_entry.id   f447aa2d4620d805427a74ef1a61b6b9
#
_cell.length_a   1.000
_cell.length_b   1.000
_cell.length_c   1.000
_cell.angle_alpha   90.00
_cell.angle_beta   90.00
_cell.angle_gamma   90.00
#
_symmetry.space_group_name_H-M   'P 1'
#
loop_
_entity.id
_entity.type
_entity.pdbx_description
1 polymer ?
#
loop_
_entity_poly.entity_id
_entity_poly.type
_entity_poly.pdbx_seq_one_letter_code
_entity_poly.pdbx_strand_id
1 'polypeptide(L)'
;MKRHVALTLLIITTLGVVDAHVDLNEVDGRSFLATQGRLYDPLGWLEDQANAVTRSCGAVQTVDLKTAEAQTAMARIREFSPPQSHSAQLHQVLRSGSWWLAEVSFDALNPAVVVLRESAEGMNIVEPAIWSGSTHPWRVAPRIRRHLRAGAPDMPAQLPACLEPKTVLFQS
;
A
#
# COMPACT_ATOMS: atom_id res chain seq x y z
N MET A 1 17.25 -25.09 39.43
CA MET A 1 15.90 -25.65 39.28
C MET A 1 14.76 -24.62 39.42
N LYS A 2 14.68 -23.83 40.51
CA LYS A 2 13.59 -22.88 40.76
C LYS A 2 13.38 -21.81 39.63
N ARG A 3 14.49 -21.32 39.01
CA ARG A 3 14.42 -20.35 37.92
C ARG A 3 13.81 -20.92 36.61
N HIS A 4 14.13 -22.17 36.28
CA HIS A 4 13.58 -22.82 35.08
C HIS A 4 12.08 -23.11 35.23
N VAL A 5 11.66 -23.55 36.43
CA VAL A 5 10.24 -23.78 36.74
C VAL A 5 9.43 -22.47 36.64
N ALA A 6 9.94 -21.36 37.20
CA ALA A 6 9.28 -20.06 37.11
C ALA A 6 9.17 -19.55 35.66
N LEU A 7 10.22 -19.74 34.86
CA LEU A 7 10.22 -19.37 33.44
C LEU A 7 9.21 -20.21 32.64
N THR A 8 9.16 -21.52 32.89
CA THR A 8 8.22 -22.44 32.22
C THR A 8 6.77 -22.08 32.57
N LEU A 9 6.49 -21.82 33.86
CA LEU A 9 5.17 -21.38 34.30
C LEU A 9 4.76 -20.05 33.66
N LEU A 10 5.68 -19.09 33.56
CA LEU A 10 5.44 -17.82 32.91
C LEU A 10 5.07 -17.99 31.43
N ILE A 11 5.82 -18.85 30.71
CA ILE A 11 5.56 -19.15 29.30
C ILE A 11 4.19 -19.82 29.13
N ILE A 12 3.85 -20.82 29.96
CA ILE A 12 2.57 -21.53 29.86
C ILE A 12 1.40 -20.60 30.16
N THR A 13 1.50 -19.74 31.19
CA THR A 13 0.44 -18.76 31.50
C THR A 13 0.29 -17.74 30.39
N THR A 14 1.38 -17.24 29.82
CA THR A 14 1.34 -16.28 28.72
C THR A 14 0.70 -16.89 27.47
N LEU A 15 1.07 -18.14 27.12
CA LEU A 15 0.46 -18.85 26.00
C LEU A 15 -1.05 -19.12 26.22
N GLY A 16 -1.45 -19.51 27.43
CA GLY A 16 -2.85 -19.73 27.76
C GLY A 16 -3.69 -18.46 27.70
N VAL A 17 -3.15 -17.31 28.10
CA VAL A 17 -3.83 -16.00 27.98
C VAL A 17 -3.95 -15.58 26.51
N VAL A 18 -2.92 -15.80 25.70
CA VAL A 18 -2.95 -15.49 24.26
C VAL A 18 -4.00 -16.36 23.56
N ASP A 19 -4.02 -17.68 23.82
CA ASP A 19 -4.96 -18.63 23.24
C ASP A 19 -6.43 -18.29 23.58
N ALA A 20 -6.66 -17.78 24.79
CA ALA A 20 -8.01 -17.39 25.24
C ALA A 20 -8.54 -16.08 24.64
N HIS A 21 -7.69 -15.25 24.02
CA HIS A 21 -8.04 -13.89 23.60
C HIS A 21 -7.70 -13.56 22.14
N VAL A 22 -7.04 -14.47 21.44
CA VAL A 22 -6.59 -14.25 20.06
C VAL A 22 -7.06 -15.40 19.18
N ASP A 23 -7.90 -15.09 18.23
CA ASP A 23 -8.33 -16.02 17.19
C ASP A 23 -7.53 -15.82 15.91
N LEU A 24 -7.37 -16.89 15.13
CA LEU A 24 -6.80 -16.85 13.79
C LEU A 24 -7.94 -16.84 12.77
N ASN A 25 -8.06 -15.75 12.02
CA ASN A 25 -8.99 -15.63 10.91
C ASN A 25 -8.26 -15.63 9.59
N GLU A 26 -8.81 -16.33 8.61
CA GLU A 26 -8.27 -16.34 7.25
C GLU A 26 -9.14 -15.49 6.32
N VAL A 27 -8.52 -14.56 5.60
CA VAL A 27 -9.18 -13.71 4.60
C VAL A 27 -8.34 -13.76 3.33
N ASP A 28 -8.92 -14.20 2.23
CA ASP A 28 -8.25 -14.36 0.92
C ASP A 28 -6.90 -15.13 1.01
N GLY A 29 -6.90 -16.27 1.73
CA GLY A 29 -5.73 -17.13 1.87
C GLY A 29 -4.61 -16.56 2.75
N ARG A 30 -4.91 -15.55 3.58
CA ARG A 30 -3.96 -14.93 4.50
C ARG A 30 -4.50 -14.93 5.92
N SER A 31 -3.65 -15.30 6.88
CA SER A 31 -4.01 -15.35 8.30
C SER A 31 -3.91 -14.00 8.96
N PHE A 32 -4.93 -13.65 9.72
CA PHE A 32 -5.03 -12.46 10.56
C PHE A 32 -5.19 -12.86 12.02
N LEU A 33 -4.67 -12.04 12.93
CA LEU A 33 -4.96 -12.15 14.34
C LEU A 33 -6.23 -11.36 14.66
N ALA A 34 -7.21 -12.03 15.22
CA ALA A 34 -8.43 -11.39 15.70
C ALA A 34 -8.40 -11.25 17.22
N THR A 35 -8.62 -10.07 17.74
CA THR A 35 -8.79 -9.82 19.17
C THR A 35 -9.79 -8.69 19.39
N GLN A 36 -10.72 -8.88 20.31
CA GLN A 36 -11.78 -7.91 20.62
C GLN A 36 -12.53 -7.38 19.38
N GLY A 37 -12.78 -8.26 18.40
CA GLY A 37 -13.47 -7.90 17.16
C GLY A 37 -12.65 -7.09 16.14
N ARG A 38 -11.36 -6.91 16.37
CA ARG A 38 -10.42 -6.25 15.43
C ARG A 38 -9.50 -7.27 14.78
N LEU A 39 -9.26 -7.09 13.49
CA LEU A 39 -8.30 -7.88 12.73
C LEU A 39 -6.96 -7.14 12.62
N TYR A 40 -5.88 -7.88 12.84
CA TYR A 40 -4.51 -7.39 12.72
C TYR A 40 -3.77 -8.22 11.68
N ASP A 41 -3.01 -7.56 10.82
CA ASP A 41 -2.19 -8.15 9.76
C ASP A 41 -0.72 -8.25 10.19
N PRO A 42 -0.30 -9.31 10.93
CA PRO A 42 1.08 -9.43 11.40
C PRO A 42 2.07 -9.65 10.25
N LEU A 43 1.65 -10.37 9.20
CA LEU A 43 2.51 -10.60 8.04
C LEU A 43 2.70 -9.30 7.25
N GLY A 44 1.65 -8.49 7.08
CA GLY A 44 1.76 -7.16 6.48
C GLY A 44 2.65 -6.22 7.29
N TRP A 45 2.60 -6.32 8.62
CA TRP A 45 3.52 -5.57 9.47
C TRP A 45 4.98 -5.99 9.24
N LEU A 46 5.28 -7.28 9.19
CA LEU A 46 6.62 -7.79 8.90
C LEU A 46 7.11 -7.38 7.51
N GLU A 47 6.25 -7.47 6.48
CA GLU A 47 6.55 -7.00 5.13
C GLU A 47 6.89 -5.50 5.10
N ASP A 48 6.16 -4.70 5.87
CA ASP A 48 6.38 -3.25 5.95
C ASP A 48 7.71 -2.93 6.63
N GLN A 49 8.03 -3.61 7.74
CA GLN A 49 9.32 -3.49 8.42
C GLN A 49 10.49 -3.93 7.52
N ALA A 50 10.36 -5.07 6.85
CA ALA A 50 11.36 -5.54 5.92
C ALA A 50 11.58 -4.54 4.77
N ASN A 51 10.50 -4.01 4.20
CA ASN A 51 10.60 -2.97 3.18
C ASN A 51 11.29 -1.70 3.69
N ALA A 52 10.97 -1.26 4.90
CA ALA A 52 11.57 -0.06 5.49
C ALA A 52 13.10 -0.17 5.62
N VAL A 53 13.60 -1.39 5.93
CA VAL A 53 15.05 -1.65 6.07
C VAL A 53 15.74 -1.87 4.72
N THR A 54 15.06 -2.52 3.76
CA THR A 54 15.69 -2.97 2.51
C THR A 54 15.50 -2.03 1.33
N ARG A 55 14.50 -1.14 1.37
CA ARG A 55 14.23 -0.23 0.24
C ARG A 55 15.36 0.77 0.02
N SER A 56 15.66 1.04 -1.23
CA SER A 56 16.57 2.09 -1.67
C SER A 56 15.81 3.06 -2.57
N CYS A 57 15.60 4.29 -2.09
CA CYS A 57 14.81 5.30 -2.81
C CYS A 57 15.67 6.34 -3.57
N GLY A 58 16.97 6.15 -3.66
CA GLY A 58 17.85 7.11 -4.35
C GLY A 58 17.56 7.30 -5.84
N ALA A 59 16.98 6.29 -6.50
CA ALA A 59 16.55 6.37 -7.90
C ALA A 59 15.07 6.77 -8.08
N VAL A 60 14.35 7.04 -6.98
CA VAL A 60 12.96 7.46 -6.99
C VAL A 60 12.88 8.93 -6.61
N GLN A 61 12.30 9.73 -7.50
CA GLN A 61 12.09 11.14 -7.28
C GLN A 61 10.68 11.40 -6.78
N THR A 62 10.53 12.21 -5.74
CA THR A 62 9.24 12.81 -5.38
C THR A 62 9.05 14.04 -6.27
N VAL A 63 7.98 14.03 -7.06
CA VAL A 63 7.67 15.13 -7.99
C VAL A 63 6.85 16.19 -7.26
N ASP A 64 7.19 17.46 -7.42
CA ASP A 64 6.37 18.56 -6.92
C ASP A 64 5.04 18.57 -7.69
N LEU A 65 3.93 18.54 -6.94
CA LEU A 65 2.58 18.47 -7.51
C LEU A 65 2.20 19.69 -8.37
N LYS A 66 2.96 20.78 -8.29
CA LYS A 66 2.74 22.00 -9.08
C LYS A 66 3.46 21.96 -10.43
N THR A 67 4.32 20.99 -10.70
CA THR A 67 5.04 20.89 -11.97
C THR A 67 4.11 20.55 -13.13
N ALA A 68 4.53 20.92 -14.34
CA ALA A 68 3.79 20.63 -15.56
C ALA A 68 3.58 19.11 -15.75
N GLU A 69 4.61 18.33 -15.41
CA GLU A 69 4.57 16.87 -15.53
C GLU A 69 3.55 16.26 -14.57
N ALA A 70 3.48 16.70 -13.31
CA ALA A 70 2.50 16.24 -12.33
C ALA A 70 1.08 16.63 -12.77
N GLN A 71 0.91 17.81 -13.34
CA GLN A 71 -0.38 18.25 -13.88
C GLN A 71 -0.79 17.44 -15.13
N THR A 72 0.17 17.02 -15.95
CA THR A 72 -0.08 16.10 -17.07
C THR A 72 -0.56 14.74 -16.58
N ALA A 73 0.09 14.17 -15.55
CA ALA A 73 -0.34 12.93 -14.92
C ALA A 73 -1.77 13.06 -14.37
N MET A 74 -2.07 14.17 -13.69
CA MET A 74 -3.42 14.43 -13.18
C MET A 74 -4.47 14.56 -14.29
N ALA A 75 -4.13 15.23 -15.39
CA ALA A 75 -5.04 15.35 -16.54
C ALA A 75 -5.38 13.97 -17.12
N ARG A 76 -4.39 13.08 -17.28
CA ARG A 76 -4.62 11.69 -17.75
C ARG A 76 -5.50 10.90 -16.80
N ILE A 77 -5.33 11.06 -15.47
CA ILE A 77 -6.17 10.40 -14.47
C ILE A 77 -7.62 10.91 -14.57
N ARG A 78 -7.82 12.21 -14.77
CA ARG A 78 -9.15 12.81 -14.94
C ARG A 78 -9.86 12.32 -16.19
N GLU A 79 -9.14 12.08 -17.27
CA GLU A 79 -9.67 11.57 -18.54
C GLU A 79 -10.01 10.07 -18.48
N PHE A 80 -9.49 9.32 -17.51
CA PHE A 80 -9.62 7.87 -17.47
C PHE A 80 -11.03 7.36 -17.17
N SER A 81 -11.78 8.02 -16.29
CA SER A 81 -13.14 7.59 -15.88
C SER A 81 -14.08 8.78 -15.59
N PRO A 82 -14.33 9.65 -16.59
CA PRO A 82 -15.22 10.79 -16.41
C PRO A 82 -16.68 10.35 -16.22
N PRO A 83 -17.52 11.18 -15.57
CA PRO A 83 -17.20 12.49 -15.00
C PRO A 83 -16.60 12.43 -13.59
N GLN A 84 -16.66 11.28 -12.90
CA GLN A 84 -16.30 11.17 -11.47
C GLN A 84 -14.81 11.42 -11.21
N SER A 85 -13.95 11.03 -12.16
CA SER A 85 -12.49 11.27 -12.07
C SER A 85 -12.09 12.74 -12.23
N HIS A 86 -12.98 13.62 -12.70
CA HIS A 86 -12.68 15.05 -12.83
C HIS A 86 -12.34 15.73 -11.50
N SER A 87 -12.85 15.20 -10.38
CA SER A 87 -12.53 15.70 -9.03
C SER A 87 -11.18 15.23 -8.48
N ALA A 88 -10.37 14.52 -9.28
CA ALA A 88 -9.07 13.99 -8.84
C ALA A 88 -8.18 15.07 -8.21
N GLN A 89 -7.64 14.75 -7.03
CA GLN A 89 -6.67 15.54 -6.28
C GLN A 89 -5.43 14.71 -6.00
N LEU A 90 -4.25 15.19 -6.40
CA LEU A 90 -2.97 14.53 -6.15
C LEU A 90 -2.52 14.74 -4.71
N HIS A 91 -2.07 13.67 -4.06
CA HIS A 91 -1.46 13.70 -2.73
C HIS A 91 0.05 13.43 -2.78
N GLN A 92 0.47 12.55 -3.70
CA GLN A 92 1.86 12.21 -3.91
C GLN A 92 2.07 11.79 -5.36
N VAL A 93 3.22 12.17 -5.92
CA VAL A 93 3.70 11.66 -7.21
C VAL A 93 5.14 11.22 -7.04
N LEU A 94 5.42 9.97 -7.40
CA LEU A 94 6.76 9.39 -7.45
C LEU A 94 7.11 9.06 -8.89
N ARG A 95 8.39 9.22 -9.25
CA ARG A 95 8.91 8.91 -10.59
C ARG A 95 10.19 8.09 -10.50
N SER A 96 10.35 7.13 -11.41
CA SER A 96 11.60 6.41 -11.64
C SER A 96 11.74 6.11 -13.14
N GLY A 97 12.61 6.82 -13.83
CA GLY A 97 12.73 6.78 -15.29
C GLY A 97 11.43 7.22 -15.97
N SER A 98 10.89 6.37 -16.85
CA SER A 98 9.60 6.57 -17.55
C SER A 98 8.36 6.15 -16.74
N TRP A 99 8.53 5.64 -15.53
CA TRP A 99 7.46 5.16 -14.68
C TRP A 99 7.07 6.18 -13.62
N TRP A 100 5.76 6.33 -13.45
CA TRP A 100 5.16 7.28 -12.52
C TRP A 100 4.16 6.55 -11.63
N LEU A 101 4.04 7.00 -10.40
CA LEU A 101 3.10 6.49 -9.44
C LEU A 101 2.43 7.68 -8.78
N ALA A 102 1.11 7.80 -8.92
CA ALA A 102 0.31 8.89 -8.37
C ALA A 102 -0.68 8.36 -7.34
N GLU A 103 -0.69 8.96 -6.15
CA GLU A 103 -1.74 8.77 -5.16
C GLU A 103 -2.77 9.89 -5.30
N VAL A 104 -4.03 9.50 -5.44
CA VAL A 104 -5.14 10.43 -5.71
C VAL A 104 -6.35 10.16 -4.82
N SER A 105 -7.09 11.20 -4.50
CA SER A 105 -8.44 11.13 -3.95
C SER A 105 -9.44 11.77 -4.90
N PHE A 106 -10.71 11.47 -4.68
CA PHE A 106 -11.84 11.97 -5.47
C PHE A 106 -12.97 12.34 -4.52
N ASP A 107 -13.93 13.14 -4.99
CA ASP A 107 -15.10 13.50 -4.19
C ASP A 107 -16.10 12.35 -4.06
N ALA A 108 -16.26 11.55 -5.12
CA ALA A 108 -17.29 10.51 -5.23
C ALA A 108 -16.74 9.10 -5.52
N LEU A 109 -15.43 8.95 -5.78
CA LEU A 109 -14.79 7.65 -5.98
C LEU A 109 -13.91 7.31 -4.77
N ASN A 110 -13.59 6.03 -4.63
CA ASN A 110 -12.58 5.61 -3.69
C ASN A 110 -11.21 6.21 -4.05
N PRO A 111 -10.34 6.46 -3.04
CA PRO A 111 -8.98 6.88 -3.31
C PRO A 111 -8.26 5.80 -4.12
N ALA A 112 -7.29 6.23 -4.92
CA ALA A 112 -6.54 5.32 -5.78
C ALA A 112 -5.04 5.60 -5.78
N VAL A 113 -4.29 4.55 -6.09
CA VAL A 113 -2.90 4.65 -6.50
C VAL A 113 -2.82 4.19 -7.94
N VAL A 114 -2.36 5.08 -8.82
CA VAL A 114 -2.35 4.89 -10.26
C VAL A 114 -0.91 4.82 -10.75
N VAL A 115 -0.59 3.78 -11.51
CA VAL A 115 0.70 3.68 -12.22
C VAL A 115 0.53 4.24 -13.63
N LEU A 116 1.44 5.13 -14.02
CA LEU A 116 1.50 5.64 -15.39
C LEU A 116 2.88 5.36 -15.99
N ARG A 117 2.91 5.23 -17.30
CA ARG A 117 4.14 5.05 -18.08
C ARG A 117 4.24 6.11 -19.15
N GLU A 118 5.35 6.80 -19.17
CA GLU A 118 5.69 7.79 -20.20
C GLU A 118 6.28 7.08 -21.44
N SER A 119 5.78 7.41 -22.63
CA SER A 119 6.24 6.93 -23.92
C SER A 119 6.38 8.10 -24.91
N ALA A 120 6.80 7.82 -26.13
CA ALA A 120 6.87 8.82 -27.20
C ALA A 120 5.49 9.42 -27.55
N GLU A 121 4.41 8.67 -27.27
CA GLU A 121 3.02 9.06 -27.51
C GLU A 121 2.40 9.84 -26.34
N GLY A 122 3.15 9.98 -25.24
CA GLY A 122 2.72 10.66 -24.02
C GLY A 122 2.62 9.73 -22.81
N MET A 123 1.88 10.17 -21.81
CA MET A 123 1.70 9.47 -20.55
C MET A 123 0.46 8.58 -20.61
N ASN A 124 0.62 7.28 -20.32
CA ASN A 124 -0.44 6.28 -20.38
C ASN A 124 -0.64 5.61 -19.02
N ILE A 125 -1.90 5.36 -18.64
CA ILE A 125 -2.24 4.63 -17.43
C ILE A 125 -2.03 3.14 -17.66
N VAL A 126 -1.43 2.47 -16.66
CA VAL A 126 -1.24 1.01 -16.63
C VAL A 126 -2.39 0.41 -15.84
N GLU A 127 -3.50 0.11 -16.51
CA GLU A 127 -4.77 -0.30 -15.89
C GLU A 127 -4.64 -1.46 -14.88
N PRO A 128 -3.91 -2.57 -15.16
CA PRO A 128 -3.78 -3.67 -14.21
C PRO A 128 -3.09 -3.28 -12.89
N ALA A 129 -2.38 -2.14 -12.88
CA ALA A 129 -1.67 -1.61 -11.73
C ALA A 129 -2.38 -0.44 -11.06
N ILE A 130 -3.68 -0.28 -11.26
CA ILE A 130 -4.50 0.66 -10.50
C ILE A 130 -4.98 -0.02 -9.22
N TRP A 131 -4.61 0.54 -8.07
CA TRP A 131 -5.26 0.20 -6.80
C TRP A 131 -6.34 1.23 -6.50
N SER A 132 -7.54 0.78 -6.14
CA SER A 132 -8.61 1.65 -5.65
C SER A 132 -9.39 0.99 -4.53
N GLY A 133 -9.78 1.75 -3.52
CA GLY A 133 -10.60 1.28 -2.41
C GLY A 133 -9.85 1.14 -1.09
N SER A 134 -10.54 0.57 -0.10
CA SER A 134 -9.98 0.27 1.22
C SER A 134 -9.02 -0.91 1.17
N THR A 135 -8.07 -0.92 2.08
CA THR A 135 -7.15 -2.06 2.28
C THR A 135 -7.55 -2.93 3.47
N HIS A 136 -8.55 -2.52 4.26
CA HIS A 136 -8.96 -3.27 5.44
C HIS A 136 -9.34 -4.73 5.09
N PRO A 137 -8.89 -5.74 5.85
CA PRO A 137 -8.10 -5.67 7.09
C PRO A 137 -6.57 -5.67 6.90
N TRP A 138 -6.07 -5.63 5.65
CA TRP A 138 -4.62 -5.64 5.36
C TRP A 138 -3.96 -4.31 5.70
N ARG A 139 -2.67 -4.37 6.01
CA ARG A 139 -1.86 -3.15 6.10
C ARG A 139 -1.79 -2.46 4.73
N VAL A 140 -1.97 -1.13 4.76
CA VAL A 140 -2.13 -0.29 3.56
C VAL A 140 -0.96 -0.45 2.59
N ALA A 141 0.24 -0.08 3.01
CA ALA A 141 1.39 -0.03 2.12
C ALA A 141 1.78 -1.39 1.52
N PRO A 142 1.92 -2.49 2.30
CA PRO A 142 2.22 -3.81 1.73
C PRO A 142 1.14 -4.31 0.76
N ARG A 143 -0.14 -4.07 1.07
CA ARG A 143 -1.25 -4.51 0.20
C ARG A 143 -1.19 -3.82 -1.16
N ILE A 144 -1.06 -2.48 -1.14
CA ILE A 144 -0.98 -1.68 -2.36
C ILE A 144 0.28 -2.05 -3.16
N ARG A 145 1.47 -2.07 -2.55
CA ARG A 145 2.74 -2.40 -3.20
C ARG A 145 2.69 -3.76 -3.92
N ARG A 146 2.05 -4.77 -3.32
CA ARG A 146 1.89 -6.10 -3.91
C ARG A 146 1.02 -6.04 -5.15
N HIS A 147 -0.12 -5.36 -5.09
CA HIS A 147 -1.02 -5.17 -6.23
C HIS A 147 -0.32 -4.47 -7.40
N LEU A 148 0.37 -3.35 -7.13
CA LEU A 148 1.09 -2.60 -8.15
C LEU A 148 2.16 -3.44 -8.86
N ARG A 149 2.93 -4.26 -8.11
CA ARG A 149 3.94 -5.16 -8.68
C ARG A 149 3.32 -6.26 -9.54
N ALA A 150 2.19 -6.80 -9.13
CA ALA A 150 1.48 -7.81 -9.91
C ALA A 150 0.91 -7.23 -11.22
N GLY A 151 0.37 -6.01 -11.18
CA GLY A 151 -0.23 -5.33 -12.33
C GLY A 151 0.79 -4.71 -13.30
N ALA A 152 2.02 -4.41 -12.84
CA ALA A 152 3.08 -3.81 -13.65
C ALA A 152 4.43 -4.48 -13.34
N PRO A 153 4.66 -5.72 -13.79
CA PRO A 153 5.88 -6.48 -13.46
C PRO A 153 7.16 -5.84 -14.01
N ASP A 154 7.08 -5.08 -15.10
CA ASP A 154 8.22 -4.38 -15.72
C ASP A 154 8.57 -3.05 -15.02
N MET A 155 7.74 -2.61 -14.07
CA MET A 155 8.00 -1.39 -13.31
C MET A 155 9.21 -1.58 -12.39
N PRO A 156 10.12 -0.57 -12.28
CA PRO A 156 11.24 -0.63 -11.34
C PRO A 156 10.78 -0.96 -9.92
N ALA A 157 11.30 -2.03 -9.33
CA ALA A 157 10.87 -2.53 -8.02
C ALA A 157 10.98 -1.49 -6.89
N GLN A 158 11.90 -0.52 -7.04
CA GLN A 158 12.07 0.58 -6.10
C GLN A 158 10.87 1.53 -6.06
N LEU A 159 10.19 1.73 -7.20
CA LEU A 159 9.09 2.71 -7.28
C LEU A 159 7.95 2.37 -6.32
N PRO A 160 7.34 1.17 -6.36
CA PRO A 160 6.34 0.80 -5.35
C PRO A 160 6.95 0.60 -3.95
N ALA A 161 8.22 0.19 -3.82
CA ALA A 161 8.87 0.04 -2.52
C ALA A 161 8.99 1.36 -1.76
N CYS A 162 9.13 2.48 -2.48
CA CYS A 162 9.23 3.83 -1.91
C CYS A 162 7.87 4.50 -1.70
N LEU A 163 6.77 3.84 -2.08
CA LEU A 163 5.43 4.36 -1.81
C LEU A 163 5.13 4.29 -0.31
N GLU A 164 4.81 5.44 0.26
CA GLU A 164 4.23 5.60 1.59
C GLU A 164 2.87 6.28 1.42
N PRO A 165 1.76 5.51 1.41
CA PRO A 165 0.43 6.07 1.20
C PRO A 165 0.09 7.15 2.23
N LYS A 166 -0.36 8.31 1.76
CA LYS A 166 -0.68 9.49 2.58
C LYS A 166 -2.18 9.64 2.81
N THR A 167 -2.99 9.05 1.95
CA THR A 167 -4.43 9.17 2.02
C THR A 167 -4.98 8.30 3.14
N VAL A 168 -5.57 8.92 4.15
CA VAL A 168 -6.18 8.23 5.31
C VAL A 168 -7.33 7.29 4.93
N LEU A 169 -8.01 7.57 3.81
CA LEU A 169 -9.13 6.76 3.31
C LEU A 169 -8.75 5.32 2.93
N PHE A 170 -7.47 5.02 2.70
CA PHE A 170 -7.03 3.64 2.51
C PHE A 170 -7.06 2.83 3.83
N GLN A 171 -7.20 3.48 4.97
CA GLN A 171 -7.12 2.88 6.30
C GLN A 171 -8.51 2.52 6.88
N SER A 172 -9.57 2.97 6.24
CA SER A 172 -10.95 2.75 6.66
C SER A 172 -11.55 1.43 6.13
#